data_4131ee55bd4c5764299807484c41ce5f
#
_entry.id   4131ee55bd4c5764299807484c41ce5f
#
_cell.length_a   1.000
_cell.length_b   1.000
_cell.length_c   1.000
_cell.angle_alpha   90.00
_cell.angle_beta   90.00
_cell.angle_gamma   90.00
#
_symmetry.space_group_name_H-M   'P 1'
#
loop_
_entity.id
_entity.type
_entity.pdbx_description
1 polymer ?
#
loop_
_entity_poly.entity_id
_entity_poly.type
_entity_poly.pdbx_seq_one_letter_code
_entity_poly.pdbx_strand_id
1 'polypeptide(L)'
;MSAQELSMDLPVIDLDVFLNQSRDSPAVQAECAKAADALITYGALVLHDSRVSDHDNDTFLDLLEDYFAQPEADLRKDERPEFAYQIGVTLENTEKPKCAVDEPCLHVIERLAPSERPLDISAHSPDPKCRFFWRMVEPPPYTSKFPTLNADNIIPEAPHIRERWEPVMNQWGTSMKNAWVCPD
;
A
#
# COMPACT_ATOMS: atom_id res chain seq x y z
N MET A 1 -26.89 -19.53 -12.22
CA MET A 1 -26.79 -19.46 -10.76
C MET A 1 -26.17 -18.11 -10.44
N SER A 2 -26.93 -17.20 -9.87
CA SER A 2 -26.50 -15.85 -9.48
C SER A 2 -25.44 -16.00 -8.37
N ALA A 3 -24.23 -15.47 -8.60
CA ALA A 3 -23.26 -15.28 -7.54
C ALA A 3 -23.87 -14.28 -6.56
N GLN A 4 -24.30 -14.74 -5.39
CA GLN A 4 -24.58 -13.88 -4.27
C GLN A 4 -23.23 -13.24 -3.88
N GLU A 5 -23.08 -11.93 -4.12
CA GLU A 5 -22.05 -11.14 -3.50
C GLU A 5 -22.19 -11.34 -1.98
N LEU A 6 -21.31 -12.10 -1.40
CA LEU A 6 -21.11 -12.13 0.04
C LEU A 6 -20.48 -10.78 0.41
N SER A 7 -21.31 -9.80 0.75
CA SER A 7 -20.84 -8.61 1.46
C SER A 7 -20.24 -9.09 2.78
N MET A 8 -18.91 -9.11 2.85
CA MET A 8 -18.19 -9.39 4.10
C MET A 8 -18.04 -8.06 4.83
N ASP A 9 -18.87 -7.82 5.84
CA ASP A 9 -18.68 -6.70 6.74
C ASP A 9 -17.48 -7.00 7.66
N LEU A 10 -16.31 -6.49 7.27
CA LEU A 10 -15.13 -6.60 8.12
C LEU A 10 -15.32 -5.80 9.42
N PRO A 11 -14.87 -6.33 10.56
CA PRO A 11 -14.92 -5.59 11.81
C PRO A 11 -14.13 -4.29 11.73
N VAL A 12 -14.76 -3.18 12.17
CA VAL A 12 -14.12 -1.86 12.27
C VAL A 12 -13.54 -1.72 13.67
N ILE A 13 -12.24 -1.50 13.75
CA ILE A 13 -11.51 -1.24 15.00
C ILE A 13 -11.38 0.26 15.19
N ASP A 14 -11.79 0.76 16.34
CA ASP A 14 -11.76 2.18 16.67
C ASP A 14 -10.43 2.54 17.32
N LEU A 15 -9.54 3.22 16.57
CA LEU A 15 -8.25 3.67 17.07
C LEU A 15 -8.36 4.80 18.10
N ASP A 16 -9.45 5.57 18.10
CA ASP A 16 -9.65 6.65 19.06
C ASP A 16 -9.74 6.13 20.50
N VAL A 17 -10.19 4.89 20.68
CA VAL A 17 -10.20 4.22 21.98
C VAL A 17 -8.76 4.10 22.53
N PHE A 18 -7.79 3.73 21.68
CA PHE A 18 -6.39 3.59 22.09
C PHE A 18 -5.71 4.93 22.34
N LEU A 19 -6.14 5.99 21.66
CA LEU A 19 -5.58 7.34 21.82
C LEU A 19 -6.09 8.03 23.07
N ASN A 20 -7.33 7.74 23.50
CA ASN A 20 -8.01 8.52 24.53
C ASN A 20 -8.17 7.79 25.87
N GLN A 21 -7.78 6.51 25.95
CA GLN A 21 -7.97 5.70 27.14
C GLN A 21 -6.69 4.99 27.58
N SER A 22 -6.64 4.68 28.87
CA SER A 22 -5.55 3.88 29.42
C SER A 22 -5.50 2.48 28.78
N ARG A 23 -4.28 2.00 28.56
CA ARG A 23 -4.02 0.67 27.98
C ARG A 23 -4.74 -0.47 28.72
N ASP A 24 -4.94 -0.31 30.03
CA ASP A 24 -5.60 -1.31 30.88
C ASP A 24 -7.12 -1.11 30.98
N SER A 25 -7.68 -0.13 30.24
CA SER A 25 -9.13 0.10 30.30
C SER A 25 -9.91 -1.05 29.66
N PRO A 26 -11.11 -1.35 30.15
CA PRO A 26 -11.96 -2.37 29.56
C PRO A 26 -12.28 -2.13 28.07
N ALA A 27 -12.38 -0.87 27.64
CA ALA A 27 -12.66 -0.53 26.26
C ALA A 27 -11.47 -0.85 25.35
N VAL A 28 -10.23 -0.52 25.75
CA VAL A 28 -9.02 -0.91 25.01
C VAL A 28 -8.89 -2.44 24.92
N GLN A 29 -9.15 -3.15 26.02
CA GLN A 29 -9.12 -4.61 26.01
C GLN A 29 -10.18 -5.21 25.06
N ALA A 30 -11.36 -4.62 25.01
CA ALA A 30 -12.42 -5.05 24.09
C ALA A 30 -12.04 -4.83 22.62
N GLU A 31 -11.46 -3.67 22.26
CA GLU A 31 -10.97 -3.41 20.90
C GLU A 31 -9.79 -4.32 20.53
N CYS A 32 -8.88 -4.64 21.46
CA CYS A 32 -7.83 -5.62 21.26
C CYS A 32 -8.39 -7.02 20.95
N ALA A 33 -9.37 -7.48 21.73
CA ALA A 33 -10.02 -8.76 21.49
C ALA A 33 -10.71 -8.80 20.13
N LYS A 34 -11.45 -7.76 19.79
CA LYS A 34 -12.13 -7.60 18.50
C LYS A 34 -11.14 -7.62 17.31
N ALA A 35 -9.99 -6.94 17.45
CA ALA A 35 -8.94 -6.96 16.43
C ALA A 35 -8.33 -8.36 16.27
N ALA A 36 -8.04 -9.04 17.37
CA ALA A 36 -7.53 -10.42 17.35
C ALA A 36 -8.52 -11.37 16.67
N ASP A 37 -9.79 -11.30 17.04
CA ASP A 37 -10.85 -12.15 16.47
C ASP A 37 -11.05 -11.86 14.96
N ALA A 38 -10.96 -10.59 14.54
CA ALA A 38 -11.02 -10.20 13.12
C ALA A 38 -9.87 -10.82 12.33
N LEU A 39 -8.64 -10.71 12.83
CA LEU A 39 -7.46 -11.27 12.16
C LEU A 39 -7.47 -12.81 12.14
N ILE A 40 -7.96 -13.46 13.19
CA ILE A 40 -8.10 -14.93 13.23
C ILE A 40 -9.16 -15.40 12.24
N THR A 41 -10.30 -14.69 12.17
CA THR A 41 -11.47 -15.13 11.40
C THR A 41 -11.35 -14.76 9.91
N TYR A 42 -10.91 -13.53 9.62
CA TYR A 42 -10.94 -12.96 8.27
C TYR A 42 -9.55 -12.70 7.70
N GLY A 43 -8.51 -12.66 8.51
CA GLY A 43 -7.17 -12.24 8.12
C GLY A 43 -7.07 -10.74 7.81
N ALA A 44 -8.14 -9.98 8.06
CA ALA A 44 -8.25 -8.55 7.74
C ALA A 44 -9.20 -7.84 8.72
N LEU A 45 -9.06 -6.53 8.81
CA LEU A 45 -9.93 -5.65 9.59
C LEU A 45 -9.96 -4.25 8.93
N VAL A 46 -10.89 -3.41 9.35
CA VAL A 46 -10.96 -1.99 9.00
C VAL A 46 -10.56 -1.17 10.21
N LEU A 47 -9.76 -0.12 10.03
CA LEU A 47 -9.40 0.83 11.08
C LEU A 47 -10.23 2.11 10.91
N HIS A 48 -10.80 2.60 12.00
CA HIS A 48 -11.34 3.94 12.11
C HIS A 48 -10.38 4.80 12.93
N ASP A 49 -10.03 5.98 12.42
CA ASP A 49 -9.12 6.94 13.07
C ASP A 49 -9.61 8.37 12.77
N SER A 50 -10.06 9.08 13.80
CA SER A 50 -10.58 10.45 13.64
C SER A 50 -9.52 11.47 13.16
N ARG A 51 -8.22 11.09 13.18
CA ARG A 51 -7.13 11.91 12.64
C ARG A 51 -7.04 11.87 11.11
N VAL A 52 -7.74 10.92 10.48
CA VAL A 52 -7.86 10.80 9.02
C VAL A 52 -9.24 11.29 8.63
N SER A 53 -9.34 12.45 7.99
CA SER A 53 -10.64 12.98 7.57
C SER A 53 -11.17 12.24 6.34
N ASP A 54 -12.48 12.01 6.29
CA ASP A 54 -13.15 11.45 5.11
C ASP A 54 -12.90 12.32 3.88
N HIS A 55 -12.87 13.64 4.04
CA HIS A 55 -12.59 14.57 2.96
C HIS A 55 -11.18 14.39 2.37
N ASP A 56 -10.15 14.22 3.21
CA ASP A 56 -8.77 13.99 2.73
C ASP A 56 -8.67 12.65 2.03
N ASN A 57 -9.37 11.64 2.54
CA ASN A 57 -9.41 10.31 1.93
C ASN A 57 -10.09 10.36 0.54
N ASP A 58 -11.27 10.97 0.44
CA ASP A 58 -12.00 11.12 -0.81
C ASP A 58 -11.18 11.94 -1.82
N THR A 59 -10.57 13.05 -1.38
CA THR A 59 -9.72 13.88 -2.24
C THR A 59 -8.53 13.12 -2.80
N PHE A 60 -7.93 12.22 -1.99
CA PHE A 60 -6.84 11.36 -2.42
C PHE A 60 -7.32 10.29 -3.42
N LEU A 61 -8.45 9.64 -3.15
CA LEU A 61 -9.02 8.63 -4.05
C LEU A 61 -9.41 9.24 -5.39
N ASP A 62 -10.10 10.37 -5.39
CA ASP A 62 -10.47 11.10 -6.61
C ASP A 62 -9.23 11.48 -7.43
N LEU A 63 -8.14 11.92 -6.76
CA LEU A 63 -6.89 12.23 -7.45
C LEU A 63 -6.27 11.00 -8.11
N LEU A 64 -6.28 9.84 -7.44
CA LEU A 64 -5.78 8.60 -8.02
C LEU A 64 -6.65 8.08 -9.15
N GLU A 65 -7.98 8.21 -9.06
CA GLU A 65 -8.88 7.89 -10.16
C GLU A 65 -8.60 8.76 -11.38
N ASP A 66 -8.49 10.07 -11.21
CA ASP A 66 -8.11 11.00 -12.28
C ASP A 66 -6.76 10.61 -12.91
N TYR A 67 -5.79 10.24 -12.07
CA TYR A 67 -4.46 9.87 -12.53
C TYR A 67 -4.49 8.59 -13.39
N PHE A 68 -5.08 7.51 -12.88
CA PHE A 68 -5.11 6.23 -13.59
C PHE A 68 -6.10 6.19 -14.75
N ALA A 69 -7.02 7.16 -14.86
CA ALA A 69 -7.89 7.33 -16.01
C ALA A 69 -7.18 7.94 -17.24
N GLN A 70 -5.94 8.42 -17.08
CA GLN A 70 -5.16 8.96 -18.18
C GLN A 70 -4.84 7.89 -19.23
N PRO A 71 -4.58 8.28 -20.50
CA PRO A 71 -4.06 7.36 -21.50
C PRO A 71 -2.77 6.69 -21.04
N GLU A 72 -2.61 5.40 -21.33
CA GLU A 72 -1.42 4.62 -20.95
C GLU A 72 -0.10 5.30 -21.37
N ALA A 73 -0.09 5.95 -22.53
CA ALA A 73 1.08 6.67 -23.02
C ALA A 73 1.51 7.84 -22.12
N ASP A 74 0.57 8.44 -21.37
CA ASP A 74 0.87 9.49 -20.41
C ASP A 74 1.35 8.87 -19.07
N LEU A 75 0.71 7.80 -18.61
CA LEU A 75 1.16 7.06 -17.42
C LEU A 75 2.59 6.54 -17.57
N ARG A 76 2.96 6.05 -18.77
CA ARG A 76 4.32 5.55 -19.04
C ARG A 76 5.42 6.59 -18.92
N LYS A 77 5.11 7.88 -18.99
CA LYS A 77 6.10 8.95 -18.75
C LYS A 77 6.58 8.98 -17.30
N ASP A 78 5.78 8.46 -16.41
CA ASP A 78 6.07 8.41 -14.96
C ASP A 78 6.74 7.09 -14.52
N GLU A 79 6.94 6.13 -15.45
CA GLU A 79 7.71 4.91 -15.17
C GLU A 79 9.20 5.19 -15.03
N ARG A 80 9.86 4.47 -14.13
CA ARG A 80 11.33 4.51 -13.94
C ARG A 80 11.88 3.09 -13.86
N PRO A 81 11.95 2.36 -14.99
CA PRO A 81 12.50 1.01 -15.02
C PRO A 81 13.97 0.95 -14.60
N GLU A 82 14.75 2.02 -14.85
CA GLU A 82 16.13 2.15 -14.41
C GLU A 82 16.28 2.16 -12.88
N PHE A 83 15.21 2.47 -12.17
CA PHE A 83 15.11 2.40 -10.71
C PHE A 83 14.32 1.19 -10.23
N ALA A 84 14.21 0.14 -11.07
CA ALA A 84 13.43 -1.05 -10.78
C ALA A 84 11.98 -0.71 -10.33
N TYR A 85 11.38 0.32 -10.90
CA TYR A 85 10.04 0.82 -10.60
C TYR A 85 9.80 1.20 -9.12
N GLN A 86 10.85 1.56 -8.38
CA GLN A 86 10.72 1.97 -6.98
C GLN A 86 10.32 3.44 -6.79
N ILE A 87 10.07 4.17 -7.88
CA ILE A 87 9.67 5.57 -7.93
C ILE A 87 8.69 5.74 -9.08
N GLY A 88 7.69 6.63 -8.89
CA GLY A 88 6.66 6.87 -9.88
C GLY A 88 5.73 5.67 -10.04
N VAL A 89 5.25 5.44 -11.24
CA VAL A 89 4.24 4.42 -11.53
C VAL A 89 4.86 3.08 -11.90
N THR A 90 4.21 2.00 -11.45
CA THR A 90 4.35 0.66 -12.00
C THR A 90 3.00 0.28 -12.58
N LEU A 91 2.94 0.09 -13.88
CA LEU A 91 1.70 -0.28 -14.57
C LEU A 91 1.38 -1.75 -14.38
N GLU A 92 0.12 -2.10 -14.63
CA GLU A 92 -0.36 -3.47 -14.60
C GLU A 92 0.50 -4.41 -15.45
N ASN A 93 0.58 -5.65 -15.06
CA ASN A 93 1.34 -6.70 -15.77
C ASN A 93 2.87 -6.47 -15.83
N THR A 94 3.40 -5.45 -15.17
CA THR A 94 4.86 -5.20 -15.10
C THR A 94 5.53 -6.11 -14.06
N GLU A 95 4.90 -6.30 -12.90
CA GLU A 95 5.47 -7.12 -11.84
C GLU A 95 5.24 -8.60 -12.06
N LYS A 96 6.30 -9.36 -11.84
CA LYS A 96 6.27 -10.82 -11.86
C LYS A 96 6.89 -11.35 -10.59
N PRO A 97 6.34 -12.43 -10.00
CA PRO A 97 6.97 -13.08 -8.87
C PRO A 97 8.40 -13.50 -9.23
N LYS A 98 9.38 -12.95 -8.53
CA LYS A 98 10.79 -13.22 -8.82
C LYS A 98 11.07 -14.73 -8.86
N CYS A 99 10.60 -15.44 -7.85
CA CYS A 99 10.84 -16.88 -7.72
C CYS A 99 10.09 -17.75 -8.73
N ALA A 100 9.22 -17.20 -9.56
CA ALA A 100 8.59 -17.94 -10.65
C ALA A 100 9.50 -18.04 -11.90
N VAL A 101 10.54 -17.18 -12.00
CA VAL A 101 11.40 -17.07 -13.20
C VAL A 101 12.90 -17.05 -12.89
N ASP A 102 13.29 -16.95 -11.62
CA ASP A 102 14.66 -16.81 -11.16
C ASP A 102 15.23 -18.17 -10.74
N GLU A 103 16.11 -18.76 -11.54
CA GLU A 103 16.69 -20.10 -11.27
C GLU A 103 17.31 -20.20 -9.86
N PRO A 104 18.12 -19.24 -9.35
CA PRO A 104 18.65 -19.32 -8.01
C PRO A 104 17.55 -19.41 -6.94
N CYS A 105 16.43 -18.70 -7.11
CA CYS A 105 15.30 -18.77 -6.20
C CYS A 105 14.59 -20.12 -6.26
N LEU A 106 14.36 -20.66 -7.45
CA LEU A 106 13.78 -21.99 -7.64
C LEU A 106 14.64 -23.07 -6.98
N HIS A 107 15.95 -23.03 -7.14
CA HIS A 107 16.88 -23.94 -6.46
C HIS A 107 16.85 -23.85 -4.94
N VAL A 108 16.56 -22.67 -4.36
CA VAL A 108 16.35 -22.56 -2.91
C VAL A 108 15.04 -23.26 -2.51
N ILE A 109 13.95 -23.02 -3.24
CA ILE A 109 12.65 -23.63 -2.98
C ILE A 109 12.70 -25.17 -3.10
N GLU A 110 13.39 -25.69 -4.10
CA GLU A 110 13.56 -27.15 -4.29
C GLU A 110 14.23 -27.84 -3.09
N ARG A 111 15.12 -27.17 -2.39
CA ARG A 111 15.81 -27.68 -1.20
C ARG A 111 15.01 -27.60 0.10
N LEU A 112 13.93 -26.84 0.10
CA LEU A 112 13.05 -26.76 1.26
C LEU A 112 12.29 -28.08 1.47
N ALA A 113 12.01 -28.40 2.72
CA ALA A 113 11.10 -29.49 3.04
C ALA A 113 9.72 -29.23 2.41
N PRO A 114 8.97 -30.26 2.00
CA PRO A 114 7.68 -30.05 1.35
C PRO A 114 6.70 -29.16 2.12
N SER A 115 6.75 -29.21 3.45
CA SER A 115 5.92 -28.37 4.33
C SER A 115 6.35 -26.91 4.39
N GLU A 116 7.54 -26.58 3.92
CA GLU A 116 8.11 -25.22 3.95
C GLU A 116 8.05 -24.56 2.56
N ARG A 117 7.67 -25.32 1.54
CA ARG A 117 7.57 -24.80 0.18
C ARG A 117 6.36 -23.89 0.03
N PRO A 118 6.45 -22.80 -0.78
CA PRO A 118 5.28 -22.03 -1.16
C PRO A 118 4.19 -22.93 -1.74
N LEU A 119 2.93 -22.63 -1.44
CA LEU A 119 1.78 -23.42 -1.91
C LEU A 119 1.68 -23.43 -3.43
N ASP A 120 2.09 -22.35 -4.08
CA ASP A 120 2.08 -22.23 -5.52
C ASP A 120 3.39 -21.54 -5.98
N ILE A 121 4.16 -22.28 -6.77
CA ILE A 121 5.41 -21.81 -7.42
C ILE A 121 5.25 -21.79 -8.95
N SER A 122 4.05 -22.02 -9.47
CA SER A 122 3.80 -21.93 -10.91
C SER A 122 4.07 -20.51 -11.41
N ALA A 123 4.35 -20.37 -12.69
CA ALA A 123 4.47 -19.06 -13.32
C ALA A 123 3.12 -18.35 -13.25
N HIS A 124 2.96 -17.50 -12.26
CA HIS A 124 1.77 -16.68 -12.11
C HIS A 124 1.62 -15.71 -13.28
N SER A 125 0.39 -15.40 -13.62
CA SER A 125 0.11 -14.26 -14.49
C SER A 125 0.76 -13.01 -13.88
N PRO A 126 1.26 -12.08 -14.70
CA PRO A 126 1.71 -10.80 -14.22
C PRO A 126 0.64 -10.14 -13.35
N ASP A 127 1.06 -9.38 -12.34
CA ASP A 127 0.14 -8.70 -11.43
C ASP A 127 -0.70 -7.66 -12.19
N PRO A 128 -2.04 -7.75 -12.21
CA PRO A 128 -2.91 -6.80 -12.91
C PRO A 128 -3.09 -5.47 -12.17
N LYS A 129 -2.27 -5.23 -11.16
CA LYS A 129 -2.34 -4.06 -10.29
C LYS A 129 -1.41 -2.96 -10.77
N CYS A 130 -1.90 -1.70 -10.78
CA CYS A 130 -1.08 -0.52 -10.89
C CYS A 130 -0.67 -0.03 -9.50
N ARG A 131 0.52 0.58 -9.39
CA ARG A 131 1.01 1.23 -8.18
C ARG A 131 1.68 2.55 -8.50
N PHE A 132 1.65 3.47 -7.53
CA PHE A 132 2.45 4.69 -7.58
C PHE A 132 3.24 4.83 -6.27
N PHE A 133 4.56 4.99 -6.40
CA PHE A 133 5.43 5.20 -5.25
C PHE A 133 5.68 6.69 -5.04
N TRP A 134 5.35 7.16 -3.85
CA TRP A 134 5.51 8.54 -3.42
C TRP A 134 6.23 8.62 -2.08
N ARG A 135 7.27 9.44 -1.99
CA ARG A 135 7.98 9.71 -0.74
C ARG A 135 7.48 11.01 -0.13
N MET A 136 6.94 10.94 1.09
CA MET A 136 6.36 12.06 1.83
C MET A 136 7.38 12.83 2.66
N VAL A 137 8.60 12.32 2.80
CA VAL A 137 9.65 12.92 3.62
C VAL A 137 10.81 13.38 2.77
N GLU A 138 11.47 14.44 3.20
CA GLU A 138 12.70 14.88 2.56
C GLU A 138 13.75 13.76 2.51
N PRO A 139 14.53 13.67 1.43
CA PRO A 139 15.60 12.70 1.36
C PRO A 139 16.63 12.95 2.47
N PRO A 140 17.24 11.90 3.00
CA PRO A 140 18.30 12.08 3.98
C PRO A 140 19.49 12.85 3.37
N PRO A 141 20.23 13.63 4.17
CA PRO A 141 21.32 14.48 3.68
C PRO A 141 22.58 13.72 3.25
N TYR A 142 22.53 12.40 3.17
CA TYR A 142 23.65 11.56 2.75
C TYR A 142 23.30 10.76 1.48
N THR A 143 24.30 10.52 0.67
CA THR A 143 24.17 9.66 -0.51
C THR A 143 24.23 8.18 -0.12
N SER A 144 23.22 7.41 -0.54
CA SER A 144 23.20 5.96 -0.38
C SER A 144 24.10 5.26 -1.43
N LYS A 145 24.54 4.04 -1.13
CA LYS A 145 25.09 3.12 -2.15
C LYS A 145 24.06 2.79 -3.24
N PHE A 146 22.80 3.00 -2.93
CA PHE A 146 21.66 2.73 -3.81
C PHE A 146 21.02 4.06 -4.20
N PRO A 147 21.41 4.68 -5.33
CA PRO A 147 20.88 5.99 -5.75
C PRO A 147 19.36 6.02 -5.86
N THR A 148 18.75 4.88 -6.19
CA THR A 148 17.29 4.73 -6.30
C THR A 148 16.54 5.06 -5.01
N LEU A 149 17.17 4.88 -3.84
CA LEU A 149 16.56 5.20 -2.54
C LEU A 149 16.43 6.71 -2.30
N ASN A 150 17.22 7.52 -3.02
CA ASN A 150 17.27 8.97 -2.87
C ASN A 150 16.81 9.71 -4.14
N ALA A 151 16.23 9.00 -5.10
CA ALA A 151 15.72 9.63 -6.31
C ALA A 151 14.52 10.51 -5.99
N ASP A 152 14.36 11.58 -6.76
CA ASP A 152 13.28 12.55 -6.60
C ASP A 152 11.90 11.93 -6.91
N ASN A 153 10.87 12.44 -6.25
CA ASN A 153 9.50 12.08 -6.57
C ASN A 153 9.15 12.47 -8.01
N ILE A 154 8.33 11.68 -8.65
CA ILE A 154 7.76 11.98 -9.96
C ILE A 154 6.45 12.73 -9.75
N ILE A 155 6.33 13.88 -10.40
CA ILE A 155 5.09 14.66 -10.42
C ILE A 155 4.49 14.53 -11.83
N PRO A 156 3.25 14.04 -11.96
CA PRO A 156 2.58 13.89 -13.25
C PRO A 156 2.54 15.21 -14.05
N GLU A 157 2.61 15.11 -15.38
CA GLU A 157 2.67 16.30 -16.24
C GLU A 157 1.30 16.93 -16.52
N ALA A 158 0.21 16.15 -16.47
CA ALA A 158 -1.13 16.64 -16.76
C ALA A 158 -1.53 17.80 -15.82
N PRO A 159 -1.84 19.01 -16.32
CA PRO A 159 -1.97 20.22 -15.48
C PRO A 159 -2.98 20.06 -14.33
N HIS A 160 -4.15 19.50 -14.62
CA HIS A 160 -5.23 19.31 -13.63
C HIS A 160 -4.89 18.30 -12.51
N ILE A 161 -3.91 17.42 -12.74
CA ILE A 161 -3.38 16.49 -11.78
C ILE A 161 -2.18 17.10 -11.07
N ARG A 162 -1.25 17.67 -11.82
CA ARG A 162 0.02 18.21 -11.35
C ARG A 162 -0.13 19.20 -10.19
N GLU A 163 -1.08 20.13 -10.31
CA GLU A 163 -1.30 21.17 -9.30
C GLU A 163 -1.80 20.61 -7.95
N ARG A 164 -2.50 19.49 -8.00
CA ARG A 164 -3.08 18.82 -6.83
C ARG A 164 -2.16 17.74 -6.24
N TRP A 165 -1.22 17.23 -7.05
CA TRP A 165 -0.51 15.98 -6.76
C TRP A 165 0.25 16.01 -5.45
N GLU A 166 1.25 16.87 -5.34
CA GLU A 166 2.11 16.94 -4.16
C GLU A 166 1.35 17.27 -2.87
N PRO A 167 0.50 18.32 -2.82
CA PRO A 167 -0.23 18.63 -1.58
C PRO A 167 -1.16 17.50 -1.14
N VAL A 168 -1.90 16.87 -2.05
CA VAL A 168 -2.83 15.78 -1.71
C VAL A 168 -2.08 14.53 -1.27
N MET A 169 -1.05 14.12 -2.02
CA MET A 169 -0.23 12.94 -1.69
C MET A 169 0.47 13.09 -0.33
N ASN A 170 1.00 14.28 -0.03
CA ASN A 170 1.66 14.56 1.24
C ASN A 170 0.66 14.64 2.40
N GLN A 171 -0.48 15.29 2.20
CA GLN A 171 -1.52 15.42 3.24
C GLN A 171 -2.04 14.04 3.64
N TRP A 172 -2.54 13.29 2.67
CA TRP A 172 -3.09 11.97 2.94
C TRP A 172 -2.04 11.01 3.50
N GLY A 173 -0.88 10.96 2.87
CA GLY A 173 0.20 10.08 3.32
C GLY A 173 0.71 10.40 4.71
N THR A 174 0.75 11.68 5.10
CA THR A 174 1.12 12.10 6.46
C THR A 174 0.05 11.68 7.47
N SER A 175 -1.23 11.84 7.13
CA SER A 175 -2.34 11.39 7.97
C SER A 175 -2.27 9.87 8.18
N MET A 176 -2.07 9.09 7.12
CA MET A 176 -1.90 7.65 7.20
C MET A 176 -0.67 7.24 8.03
N LYS A 177 0.47 7.91 7.85
CA LYS A 177 1.67 7.67 8.66
C LYS A 177 1.41 7.93 10.14
N ASN A 178 0.70 9.01 10.48
CA ASN A 178 0.37 9.35 11.86
C ASN A 178 -0.61 8.34 12.49
N ALA A 179 -1.50 7.76 11.70
CA ALA A 179 -2.39 6.70 12.15
C ALA A 179 -1.64 5.43 12.59
N TRP A 180 -0.44 5.17 12.02
CA TRP A 180 0.41 4.03 12.40
C TRP A 180 1.24 4.27 13.67
N VAL A 181 1.33 5.52 14.13
CA VAL A 181 2.09 5.87 15.33
C VAL A 181 1.12 6.10 16.47
N CYS A 182 1.02 5.15 17.38
CA CYS A 182 0.42 5.42 18.68
C CYS A 182 1.39 6.35 19.45
N PRO A 183 0.93 7.51 19.96
CA PRO A 183 1.73 8.26 20.92
C PRO A 183 1.99 7.38 22.15
N ASP A 184 3.24 7.45 22.66
CA ASP A 184 3.69 6.75 23.87
C ASP A 184 2.90 7.15 25.12
#